data_6afd451c1a49425660334823b44f5a23
#
_entry.id   6afd451c1a49425660334823b44f5a23
#
_cell.length_a   1.000
_cell.length_b   1.000
_cell.length_c   1.000
_cell.angle_alpha   90.00
_cell.angle_beta   90.00
_cell.angle_gamma   90.00
#
_symmetry.space_group_name_H-M   'P 1'
#
loop_
_entity.id
_entity.type
_entity.pdbx_description
1 polymer ?
#
loop_
_entity_poly.entity_id
_entity_poly.type
_entity_poly.pdbx_seq_one_letter_code
_entity_poly.pdbx_strand_id
1 'polypeptide(L)'
;MDFPQQLQACVEQANEALRRFIAPQPFQNTPLVEALHYGALLGGKRLRPFLVYATGEMFGVCRTTLDAPAAAVECIHAYSLMHDDLPAMDDDDLRRGLPTCHIKFGEANAILAGDALQTLAFSILSDAPMVDVPDRDRLAMVSELAQASGVAGMCGGQALDLQAEGQQVDLQALERIHRHKTGALIRAAVRMGALSAGERGRAALPALDRYAENIGLAFQVQDDILDVVGDTATLGKRQGADQQLGKSTYPALLGLEQARKKAHDLIADARRSLDELAAQSLDTSALEALANYIIQRDK
;
A
#
# COMPACT_ATOMS: atom_id res chain seq x y z
N MET A 1 -6.58 21.34 -9.44
CA MET A 1 -5.36 20.49 -9.38
C MET A 1 -5.71 19.17 -10.02
N ASP A 2 -4.97 18.75 -11.05
CA ASP A 2 -5.18 17.46 -11.68
C ASP A 2 -4.67 16.31 -10.78
N PHE A 3 -5.00 15.06 -11.14
CA PHE A 3 -4.64 13.92 -10.29
C PHE A 3 -3.12 13.74 -10.11
N PRO A 4 -2.26 13.85 -11.14
CA PRO A 4 -0.82 13.80 -10.95
C PRO A 4 -0.28 14.83 -9.95
N GLN A 5 -0.82 16.06 -9.98
CA GLN A 5 -0.46 17.10 -9.02
C GLN A 5 -0.94 16.77 -7.59
N GLN A 6 -2.14 16.22 -7.46
CA GLN A 6 -2.67 15.76 -6.15
C GLN A 6 -1.81 14.63 -5.58
N LEU A 7 -1.42 13.68 -6.42
CA LEU A 7 -0.56 12.56 -6.02
C LEU A 7 0.82 13.07 -5.59
N GLN A 8 1.42 13.99 -6.35
CA GLN A 8 2.72 14.58 -6.00
C GLN A 8 2.66 15.35 -4.67
N ALA A 9 1.64 16.14 -4.45
CA ALA A 9 1.43 16.85 -3.19
C ALA A 9 1.29 15.87 -2.01
N CYS A 10 0.63 14.74 -2.23
CA CYS A 10 0.53 13.67 -1.23
C CYS A 10 1.88 13.01 -0.96
N VAL A 11 2.69 12.75 -1.98
CA VAL A 11 4.04 12.20 -1.82
C VAL A 11 4.89 13.11 -0.94
N GLU A 12 4.87 14.42 -1.19
CA GLU A 12 5.60 15.41 -0.39
C GLU A 12 5.12 15.46 1.06
N GLN A 13 3.81 15.48 1.27
CA GLN A 13 3.20 15.45 2.60
C GLN A 13 3.56 14.18 3.38
N ALA A 14 3.45 13.02 2.76
CA ALA A 14 3.76 11.74 3.38
C ALA A 14 5.25 11.62 3.72
N ASN A 15 6.13 12.05 2.82
CA ASN A 15 7.57 12.05 3.07
C ASN A 15 7.95 12.99 4.22
N GLU A 16 7.33 14.17 4.29
CA GLU A 16 7.56 15.11 5.40
C GLU A 16 7.08 14.54 6.73
N ALA A 17 5.91 13.90 6.74
CA ALA A 17 5.40 13.22 7.93
C ALA A 17 6.35 12.09 8.39
N LEU A 18 6.84 11.27 7.47
CA LEU A 18 7.81 10.21 7.77
C LEU A 18 9.10 10.77 8.38
N ARG A 19 9.68 11.83 7.78
CA ARG A 19 10.88 12.49 8.32
C ARG A 19 10.64 12.98 9.74
N ARG A 20 9.50 13.63 9.97
CA ARG A 20 9.14 14.19 11.29
C ARG A 20 8.99 13.11 12.36
N PHE A 21 8.48 11.92 12.03
CA PHE A 21 8.35 10.81 12.96
C PHE A 21 9.67 10.04 13.18
N ILE A 22 10.56 10.04 12.19
CA ILE A 22 11.85 9.37 12.30
C ILE A 22 12.89 10.26 13.00
N ALA A 23 12.87 11.57 12.79
CA ALA A 23 13.86 12.51 13.33
C ALA A 23 14.07 12.43 14.85
N PRO A 24 13.03 12.21 15.71
CA PRO A 24 13.22 12.10 17.15
C PRO A 24 13.81 10.77 17.61
N GLN A 25 13.96 9.78 16.73
CA GLN A 25 14.47 8.47 17.13
C GLN A 25 15.93 8.58 17.62
N PRO A 26 16.30 7.80 18.66
CA PRO A 26 17.68 7.82 19.15
C PRO A 26 18.64 7.22 18.15
N PHE A 27 19.94 7.41 18.38
CA PHE A 27 21.04 6.81 17.58
C PHE A 27 21.07 7.27 16.11
N GLN A 28 20.73 8.53 15.83
CA GLN A 28 20.61 9.09 14.48
C GLN A 28 21.84 8.86 13.56
N ASN A 29 23.03 8.77 14.11
CA ASN A 29 24.26 8.61 13.33
C ASN A 29 24.74 7.15 13.26
N THR A 30 23.83 6.19 13.47
CA THR A 30 24.15 4.77 13.37
C THR A 30 23.67 4.18 12.05
N PRO A 31 24.31 3.10 11.54
CA PRO A 31 23.83 2.41 10.34
C PRO A 31 22.38 1.95 10.45
N LEU A 32 21.90 1.60 11.64
CA LEU A 32 20.51 1.21 11.87
C LEU A 32 19.54 2.34 11.49
N VAL A 33 19.75 3.53 12.04
CA VAL A 33 18.84 4.66 11.81
C VAL A 33 19.01 5.23 10.40
N GLU A 34 20.21 5.22 9.84
CA GLU A 34 20.45 5.55 8.43
C GLU A 34 19.70 4.58 7.50
N ALA A 35 19.71 3.28 7.79
CA ALA A 35 18.97 2.26 7.06
C ALA A 35 17.45 2.47 7.16
N LEU A 36 16.98 2.87 8.33
CA LEU A 36 15.56 3.19 8.58
C LEU A 36 15.10 4.39 7.75
N HIS A 37 15.87 5.48 7.73
CA HIS A 37 15.62 6.63 6.85
C HIS A 37 15.65 6.22 5.37
N TYR A 38 16.64 5.47 4.97
CA TYR A 38 16.81 5.04 3.60
C TYR A 38 15.61 4.21 3.12
N GLY A 39 15.23 3.19 3.88
CA GLY A 39 14.10 2.32 3.53
C GLY A 39 12.75 3.04 3.50
N ALA A 40 12.52 3.93 4.46
CA ALA A 40 11.28 4.70 4.53
C ALA A 40 11.16 5.77 3.43
N LEU A 41 12.28 6.35 2.99
CA LEU A 41 12.32 7.51 2.10
C LEU A 41 12.91 7.21 0.71
N LEU A 42 13.09 5.94 0.37
CA LEU A 42 13.65 5.49 -0.92
C LEU A 42 12.84 5.93 -2.15
N GLY A 43 11.67 6.45 -1.96
CA GLY A 43 10.74 6.83 -3.01
C GLY A 43 9.48 5.98 -3.02
N GLY A 44 8.73 6.10 -4.10
CA GLY A 44 7.47 5.39 -4.29
C GLY A 44 6.30 6.34 -4.50
N LYS A 45 5.19 5.79 -4.96
CA LYS A 45 3.98 6.56 -5.32
C LYS A 45 3.17 7.00 -4.10
N ARG A 46 3.45 6.45 -2.93
CA ARG A 46 2.71 6.75 -1.69
C ARG A 46 1.20 6.55 -1.82
N LEU A 47 0.78 5.49 -2.50
CA LEU A 47 -0.65 5.22 -2.74
C LEU A 47 -1.42 4.92 -1.46
N ARG A 48 -0.80 4.24 -0.48
CA ARG A 48 -1.43 3.95 0.81
C ARG A 48 -1.63 5.22 1.64
N PRO A 49 -0.63 6.09 1.82
CA PRO A 49 -0.86 7.42 2.36
C PRO A 49 -1.93 8.22 1.61
N PHE A 50 -1.92 8.20 0.28
CA PHE A 50 -2.94 8.87 -0.53
C PHE A 50 -4.35 8.41 -0.15
N LEU A 51 -4.56 7.11 0.03
CA LEU A 51 -5.85 6.53 0.43
C LEU A 51 -6.28 7.00 1.82
N VAL A 52 -5.34 7.12 2.77
CA VAL A 52 -5.62 7.68 4.10
C VAL A 52 -6.08 9.13 3.99
N TYR A 53 -5.33 9.97 3.29
CA TYR A 53 -5.67 11.39 3.13
C TYR A 53 -6.97 11.59 2.37
N ALA A 54 -7.13 10.96 1.22
CA ALA A 54 -8.32 11.11 0.38
C ALA A 54 -9.60 10.66 1.11
N THR A 55 -9.52 9.55 1.84
CA THR A 55 -10.68 9.04 2.60
C THR A 55 -11.02 9.96 3.77
N GLY A 56 -10.04 10.36 4.56
CA GLY A 56 -10.28 11.24 5.71
C GLY A 56 -10.76 12.63 5.30
N GLU A 57 -10.14 13.22 4.28
CA GLU A 57 -10.53 14.54 3.76
C GLU A 57 -11.94 14.55 3.19
N MET A 58 -12.41 13.44 2.65
CA MET A 58 -13.81 13.29 2.18
C MET A 58 -14.83 13.58 3.28
N PHE A 59 -14.47 13.30 4.53
CA PHE A 59 -15.27 13.59 5.73
C PHE A 59 -14.91 14.92 6.40
N GLY A 60 -14.01 15.69 5.83
CA GLY A 60 -13.57 16.97 6.40
C GLY A 60 -12.48 16.85 7.47
N VAL A 61 -11.82 15.70 7.61
CA VAL A 61 -10.71 15.54 8.54
C VAL A 61 -9.49 16.34 8.07
N CYS A 62 -8.87 17.07 8.97
CA CYS A 62 -7.69 17.85 8.65
C CYS A 62 -6.51 16.96 8.25
N ARG A 63 -5.79 17.38 7.23
CA ARG A 63 -4.64 16.62 6.69
C ARG A 63 -3.55 16.38 7.75
N THR A 64 -3.33 17.32 8.65
CA THR A 64 -2.36 17.15 9.74
C THR A 64 -2.75 16.05 10.73
N THR A 65 -4.04 15.84 10.97
CA THR A 65 -4.55 14.70 11.76
C THR A 65 -4.29 13.37 11.04
N LEU A 66 -4.40 13.35 9.73
CA LEU A 66 -4.22 12.16 8.89
C LEU A 66 -2.74 11.78 8.70
N ASP A 67 -1.80 12.65 9.03
CA ASP A 67 -0.37 12.35 8.93
C ASP A 67 0.03 11.11 9.73
N ALA A 68 -0.53 10.91 10.91
CA ALA A 68 -0.21 9.75 11.74
C ALA A 68 -0.60 8.42 11.08
N PRO A 69 -1.87 8.17 10.70
CA PRO A 69 -2.21 6.93 10.01
C PRO A 69 -1.56 6.80 8.63
N ALA A 70 -1.34 7.89 7.90
CA ALA A 70 -0.64 7.87 6.62
C ALA A 70 0.81 7.42 6.77
N ALA A 71 1.55 7.98 7.73
CA ALA A 71 2.93 7.57 8.01
C ALA A 71 2.99 6.14 8.55
N ALA A 72 2.05 5.75 9.43
CA ALA A 72 2.02 4.41 10.00
C ALA A 72 1.85 3.32 8.94
N VAL A 73 0.90 3.46 8.03
CA VAL A 73 0.69 2.48 6.96
C VAL A 73 1.88 2.41 6.01
N GLU A 74 2.53 3.54 5.76
CA GLU A 74 3.73 3.56 4.91
C GLU A 74 4.96 2.96 5.59
N CYS A 75 5.10 3.13 6.91
CA CYS A 75 6.14 2.41 7.68
C CYS A 75 5.99 0.89 7.53
N ILE A 76 4.78 0.36 7.61
CA ILE A 76 4.51 -1.07 7.39
C ILE A 76 4.87 -1.47 5.96
N HIS A 77 4.44 -0.70 4.97
CA HIS A 77 4.76 -0.98 3.58
C HIS A 77 6.28 -0.94 3.34
N ALA A 78 6.97 0.07 3.84
CA ALA A 78 8.42 0.22 3.69
C ALA A 78 9.19 -0.95 4.32
N TYR A 79 8.86 -1.35 5.56
CA TYR A 79 9.53 -2.49 6.17
C TYR A 79 9.30 -3.77 5.37
N SER A 80 8.11 -3.98 4.85
CA SER A 80 7.81 -5.17 4.05
C SER A 80 8.68 -5.26 2.80
N LEU A 81 8.90 -4.14 2.13
CA LEU A 81 9.78 -4.09 0.97
C LEU A 81 11.25 -4.37 1.35
N MET A 82 11.72 -3.81 2.45
CA MET A 82 13.09 -4.04 2.94
C MET A 82 13.35 -5.51 3.27
N HIS A 83 12.38 -6.18 3.89
CA HIS A 83 12.48 -7.60 4.21
C HIS A 83 12.28 -8.49 2.98
N ASP A 84 11.38 -8.14 2.07
CA ASP A 84 11.17 -8.89 0.82
C ASP A 84 12.44 -8.89 -0.06
N ASP A 85 13.24 -7.84 -0.03
CA ASP A 85 14.48 -7.73 -0.80
C ASP A 85 15.62 -8.61 -0.28
N LEU A 86 15.55 -9.10 0.96
CA LEU A 86 16.60 -9.90 1.59
C LEU A 86 16.89 -11.19 0.82
N PRO A 87 18.13 -11.72 0.91
CA PRO A 87 18.51 -12.97 0.24
C PRO A 87 17.64 -14.18 0.56
N ALA A 88 17.08 -14.23 1.78
CA ALA A 88 16.15 -15.30 2.19
C ALA A 88 14.75 -15.18 1.58
N MET A 89 14.45 -14.05 0.93
CA MET A 89 13.17 -13.73 0.31
C MET A 89 13.35 -13.62 -1.21
N ASP A 90 13.18 -12.43 -1.78
CA ASP A 90 13.27 -12.22 -3.23
C ASP A 90 14.71 -12.07 -3.75
N ASP A 91 15.67 -11.87 -2.86
CA ASP A 91 17.12 -11.71 -3.18
C ASP A 91 17.36 -10.61 -4.23
N ASP A 92 16.79 -9.45 -4.02
CA ASP A 92 16.90 -8.30 -4.93
C ASP A 92 18.04 -7.38 -4.52
N ASP A 93 18.91 -7.01 -5.47
CA ASP A 93 20.00 -6.06 -5.26
C ASP A 93 19.60 -4.60 -5.50
N LEU A 94 18.56 -4.36 -6.29
CA LEU A 94 18.09 -3.05 -6.68
C LEU A 94 16.59 -2.90 -6.45
N ARG A 95 16.20 -1.70 -6.01
CA ARG A 95 14.81 -1.24 -5.93
C ARG A 95 14.71 0.19 -6.43
N ARG A 96 13.84 0.44 -7.41
CA ARG A 96 13.68 1.77 -8.04
C ARG A 96 15.02 2.34 -8.54
N GLY A 97 15.89 1.48 -9.06
CA GLY A 97 17.19 1.84 -9.59
C GLY A 97 18.27 2.13 -8.54
N LEU A 98 17.97 1.98 -7.26
CA LEU A 98 18.90 2.18 -6.15
C LEU A 98 19.21 0.86 -5.45
N PRO A 99 20.39 0.72 -4.81
CA PRO A 99 20.71 -0.47 -4.02
C PRO A 99 19.63 -0.74 -2.98
N THR A 100 19.27 -2.01 -2.79
CA THR A 100 18.36 -2.40 -1.71
C THR A 100 19.02 -2.18 -0.35
N CYS A 101 18.23 -2.07 0.70
CA CYS A 101 18.71 -1.71 2.02
C CYS A 101 19.83 -2.64 2.53
N HIS A 102 19.68 -3.96 2.33
CA HIS A 102 20.68 -4.92 2.78
C HIS A 102 22.00 -4.86 1.98
N ILE A 103 21.94 -4.46 0.72
CA ILE A 103 23.17 -4.22 -0.08
C ILE A 103 23.92 -3.01 0.45
N LYS A 104 23.20 -1.93 0.79
CA LYS A 104 23.81 -0.68 1.24
C LYS A 104 24.29 -0.72 2.70
N PHE A 105 23.52 -1.35 3.60
CA PHE A 105 23.74 -1.31 5.05
C PHE A 105 24.06 -2.67 5.68
N GLY A 106 24.03 -3.75 4.91
CA GLY A 106 24.17 -5.12 5.39
C GLY A 106 22.85 -5.74 5.83
N GLU A 107 22.77 -7.05 5.84
CA GLU A 107 21.56 -7.81 6.13
C GLU A 107 21.03 -7.55 7.54
N ALA A 108 21.91 -7.56 8.55
CA ALA A 108 21.50 -7.35 9.94
C ALA A 108 20.84 -5.98 10.14
N ASN A 109 21.42 -4.91 9.59
CA ASN A 109 20.84 -3.57 9.68
C ASN A 109 19.54 -3.46 8.90
N ALA A 110 19.39 -4.11 7.75
CA ALA A 110 18.16 -4.15 6.99
C ALA A 110 17.03 -4.87 7.75
N ILE A 111 17.35 -6.01 8.38
CA ILE A 111 16.39 -6.74 9.22
C ILE A 111 15.93 -5.87 10.40
N LEU A 112 16.88 -5.31 11.15
CA LEU A 112 16.58 -4.50 12.33
C LEU A 112 15.85 -3.19 11.97
N ALA A 113 16.22 -2.55 10.86
CA ALA A 113 15.55 -1.34 10.39
C ALA A 113 14.11 -1.63 9.99
N GLY A 114 13.85 -2.77 9.34
CA GLY A 114 12.48 -3.23 9.04
C GLY A 114 11.68 -3.50 10.33
N ASP A 115 12.27 -4.22 11.29
CA ASP A 115 11.65 -4.45 12.60
C ASP A 115 11.31 -3.13 13.31
N ALA A 116 12.24 -2.18 13.28
CA ALA A 116 12.06 -0.86 13.90
C ALA A 116 10.96 -0.04 13.22
N LEU A 117 10.86 -0.08 11.89
CA LEU A 117 9.78 0.59 11.15
C LEU A 117 8.40 -0.01 11.46
N GLN A 118 8.31 -1.33 11.57
CA GLN A 118 7.07 -2.00 11.97
C GLN A 118 6.61 -1.51 13.35
N THR A 119 7.51 -1.51 14.31
CA THR A 119 7.21 -1.04 15.66
C THR A 119 6.88 0.45 15.69
N LEU A 120 7.61 1.27 14.93
CA LEU A 120 7.37 2.71 14.82
C LEU A 120 5.96 3.03 14.31
N ALA A 121 5.43 2.24 13.38
CA ALA A 121 4.06 2.42 12.88
C ALA A 121 3.04 2.43 14.04
N PHE A 122 3.18 1.51 14.98
CA PHE A 122 2.29 1.43 16.14
C PHE A 122 2.56 2.50 17.20
N SER A 123 3.82 2.91 17.40
CA SER A 123 4.15 4.08 18.23
C SER A 123 3.48 5.35 17.67
N ILE A 124 3.54 5.56 16.36
CA ILE A 124 2.90 6.71 15.70
C ILE A 124 1.39 6.71 15.96
N LEU A 125 0.71 5.58 15.74
CA LEU A 125 -0.74 5.49 15.97
C LEU A 125 -1.11 5.67 17.45
N SER A 126 -0.25 5.24 18.37
CA SER A 126 -0.50 5.34 19.81
C SER A 126 -0.27 6.74 20.37
N ASP A 127 0.78 7.43 19.89
CA ASP A 127 1.31 8.59 20.60
C ASP A 127 1.23 9.90 19.80
N ALA A 128 1.16 9.85 18.47
CA ALA A 128 1.17 11.05 17.65
C ALA A 128 -0.11 11.89 17.86
N PRO A 129 -0.02 13.22 17.80
CA PRO A 129 -1.20 14.07 17.87
C PRO A 129 -2.19 13.75 16.74
N MET A 130 -3.43 13.48 17.12
CA MET A 130 -4.56 13.35 16.19
C MET A 130 -5.74 14.13 16.77
N VAL A 131 -5.87 15.39 16.33
CA VAL A 131 -6.91 16.29 16.83
C VAL A 131 -8.29 15.74 16.51
N ASP A 132 -9.19 15.80 17.49
CA ASP A 132 -10.58 15.33 17.40
C ASP A 132 -10.75 13.83 17.14
N VAL A 133 -9.70 13.03 17.28
CA VAL A 133 -9.79 11.56 17.20
C VAL A 133 -9.78 10.98 18.62
N PRO A 134 -10.91 10.38 19.07
CA PRO A 134 -10.98 9.76 20.40
C PRO A 134 -10.06 8.54 20.51
N ASP A 135 -9.65 8.20 21.73
CA ASP A 135 -8.80 7.04 22.00
C ASP A 135 -9.37 5.73 21.48
N ARG A 136 -10.69 5.56 21.53
CA ARG A 136 -11.34 4.36 20.97
C ARG A 136 -11.12 4.19 19.47
N ASP A 137 -11.11 5.30 18.72
CA ASP A 137 -10.89 5.28 17.27
C ASP A 137 -9.40 5.11 16.96
N ARG A 138 -8.54 5.69 17.76
CA ARG A 138 -7.10 5.45 17.71
C ARG A 138 -6.78 3.96 17.97
N LEU A 139 -7.38 3.35 18.98
CA LEU A 139 -7.23 1.93 19.25
C LEU A 139 -7.79 1.06 18.11
N ALA A 140 -8.89 1.46 17.52
CA ALA A 140 -9.44 0.79 16.33
C ALA A 140 -8.46 0.83 15.15
N MET A 141 -7.76 1.94 14.91
CA MET A 141 -6.72 2.04 13.89
C MET A 141 -5.54 1.10 14.18
N VAL A 142 -5.10 1.02 15.43
CA VAL A 142 -4.05 0.08 15.86
C VAL A 142 -4.47 -1.35 15.54
N SER A 143 -5.69 -1.74 15.88
CA SER A 143 -6.24 -3.07 15.59
C SER A 143 -6.32 -3.35 14.09
N GLU A 144 -6.81 -2.41 13.29
CA GLU A 144 -6.88 -2.54 11.82
C GLU A 144 -5.50 -2.76 11.20
N LEU A 145 -4.52 -1.95 11.59
CA LEU A 145 -3.17 -2.06 11.02
C LEU A 145 -2.49 -3.35 11.49
N ALA A 146 -2.68 -3.76 12.74
CA ALA A 146 -2.12 -5.00 13.27
C ALA A 146 -2.67 -6.24 12.52
N GLN A 147 -3.99 -6.30 12.31
CA GLN A 147 -4.61 -7.40 11.57
C GLN A 147 -4.18 -7.41 10.10
N ALA A 148 -4.16 -6.24 9.45
CA ALA A 148 -3.76 -6.13 8.05
C ALA A 148 -2.28 -6.46 7.81
N SER A 149 -1.43 -6.29 8.80
CA SER A 149 0.02 -6.53 8.70
C SER A 149 0.42 -7.96 9.08
N GLY A 150 -0.38 -8.64 9.90
CA GLY A 150 -0.06 -9.92 10.51
C GLY A 150 -0.44 -11.15 9.69
N VAL A 151 -0.68 -12.27 10.38
CA VAL A 151 -1.04 -13.55 9.77
C VAL A 151 -2.34 -13.45 8.98
N ALA A 152 -3.31 -12.67 9.47
CA ALA A 152 -4.58 -12.45 8.79
C ALA A 152 -4.50 -11.53 7.56
N GLY A 153 -3.36 -10.94 7.31
CA GLY A 153 -3.16 -9.99 6.22
C GLY A 153 -1.86 -10.20 5.47
N MET A 154 -1.01 -9.17 5.45
CA MET A 154 0.19 -9.10 4.61
C MET A 154 1.19 -10.24 4.85
N CYS A 155 1.54 -10.55 6.10
CA CYS A 155 2.47 -11.64 6.39
C CYS A 155 1.91 -12.99 5.97
N GLY A 156 0.63 -13.26 6.24
CA GLY A 156 -0.04 -14.48 5.79
C GLY A 156 -0.08 -14.58 4.27
N GLY A 157 -0.38 -13.47 3.58
CA GLY A 157 -0.36 -13.39 2.12
C GLY A 157 1.03 -13.65 1.54
N GLN A 158 2.07 -13.10 2.16
CA GLN A 158 3.46 -13.36 1.76
C GLN A 158 3.83 -14.85 1.93
N ALA A 159 3.42 -15.47 3.02
CA ALA A 159 3.63 -16.91 3.24
C ALA A 159 2.93 -17.76 2.18
N LEU A 160 1.70 -17.41 1.81
CA LEU A 160 0.97 -18.07 0.72
C LEU A 160 1.68 -17.89 -0.63
N ASP A 161 2.22 -16.70 -0.89
CA ASP A 161 2.96 -16.42 -2.12
C ASP A 161 4.24 -17.27 -2.22
N LEU A 162 5.03 -17.35 -1.13
CA LEU A 162 6.20 -18.21 -1.05
C LEU A 162 5.85 -19.69 -1.24
N GLN A 163 4.77 -20.14 -0.64
CA GLN A 163 4.30 -21.53 -0.78
C GLN A 163 3.87 -21.85 -2.22
N ALA A 164 3.39 -20.87 -2.96
CA ALA A 164 2.96 -21.01 -4.35
C ALA A 164 4.12 -20.96 -5.38
N GLU A 165 5.32 -20.62 -4.94
CA GLU A 165 6.49 -20.57 -5.85
C GLU A 165 6.73 -21.91 -6.52
N GLY A 166 6.95 -21.87 -7.85
CA GLY A 166 7.17 -23.08 -8.65
C GLY A 166 5.93 -23.97 -8.82
N GLN A 167 4.76 -23.52 -8.37
CA GLN A 167 3.50 -24.24 -8.54
C GLN A 167 2.55 -23.45 -9.42
N GLN A 168 1.73 -24.18 -10.18
CA GLN A 168 0.60 -23.60 -10.90
C GLN A 168 -0.58 -23.50 -9.94
N VAL A 169 -1.07 -22.29 -9.69
CA VAL A 169 -2.25 -22.05 -8.86
C VAL A 169 -3.43 -21.61 -9.71
N ASP A 170 -4.64 -21.91 -9.26
CA ASP A 170 -5.86 -21.46 -9.92
C ASP A 170 -6.14 -19.97 -9.62
N LEU A 171 -7.16 -19.41 -10.29
CA LEU A 171 -7.55 -18.02 -10.12
C LEU A 171 -7.94 -17.70 -8.68
N GLN A 172 -8.67 -18.59 -8.02
CA GLN A 172 -9.11 -18.39 -6.64
C GLN A 172 -7.92 -18.30 -5.67
N ALA A 173 -6.94 -19.19 -5.83
CA ALA A 173 -5.72 -19.18 -5.03
C ALA A 173 -4.88 -17.92 -5.30
N LEU A 174 -4.76 -17.49 -6.57
CA LEU A 174 -4.07 -16.26 -6.93
C LEU A 174 -4.73 -15.03 -6.30
N GLU A 175 -6.05 -14.92 -6.38
CA GLU A 175 -6.78 -13.81 -5.76
C GLU A 175 -6.67 -13.81 -4.24
N ARG A 176 -6.67 -14.97 -3.61
CA ARG A 176 -6.44 -15.10 -2.16
C ARG A 176 -5.08 -14.55 -1.75
N ILE A 177 -4.02 -14.88 -2.48
CA ILE A 177 -2.68 -14.33 -2.24
C ILE A 177 -2.72 -12.80 -2.33
N HIS A 178 -3.26 -12.24 -3.40
CA HIS A 178 -3.29 -10.80 -3.61
C HIS A 178 -4.15 -10.05 -2.61
N ARG A 179 -5.30 -10.60 -2.21
CA ARG A 179 -6.18 -10.00 -1.20
C ARG A 179 -5.50 -9.85 0.15
N HIS A 180 -4.62 -10.78 0.52
CA HIS A 180 -3.90 -10.74 1.79
C HIS A 180 -2.58 -9.99 1.68
N LYS A 181 -1.73 -10.36 0.74
CA LYS A 181 -0.39 -9.78 0.59
C LYS A 181 -0.44 -8.27 0.30
N THR A 182 -1.36 -7.82 -0.54
CA THR A 182 -1.47 -6.43 -1.00
C THR A 182 -2.78 -5.76 -0.56
N GLY A 183 -3.90 -6.44 -0.72
CA GLY A 183 -5.23 -5.89 -0.50
C GLY A 183 -5.52 -5.52 0.95
N ALA A 184 -5.03 -6.31 1.90
CA ALA A 184 -5.27 -6.06 3.32
C ALA A 184 -4.75 -4.70 3.77
N LEU A 185 -3.54 -4.32 3.36
CA LEU A 185 -2.93 -3.05 3.75
C LEU A 185 -3.58 -1.86 3.01
N ILE A 186 -3.99 -2.03 1.77
CA ILE A 186 -4.79 -1.04 1.02
C ILE A 186 -6.12 -0.78 1.73
N ARG A 187 -6.81 -1.83 2.13
CA ARG A 187 -8.07 -1.71 2.89
C ARG A 187 -7.86 -1.04 4.24
N ALA A 188 -6.80 -1.38 4.96
CA ALA A 188 -6.45 -0.75 6.23
C ALA A 188 -6.21 0.75 6.08
N ALA A 189 -5.54 1.19 5.01
CA ALA A 189 -5.33 2.61 4.71
C ALA A 189 -6.66 3.35 4.57
N VAL A 190 -7.59 2.83 3.79
CA VAL A 190 -8.92 3.40 3.60
C VAL A 190 -9.69 3.43 4.93
N ARG A 191 -9.68 2.33 5.68
CA ARG A 191 -10.37 2.21 6.97
C ARG A 191 -9.82 3.17 8.02
N MET A 192 -8.51 3.35 8.09
CA MET A 192 -7.89 4.31 9.03
C MET A 192 -8.28 5.76 8.68
N GLY A 193 -8.35 6.11 7.41
CA GLY A 193 -8.88 7.40 6.98
C GLY A 193 -10.32 7.61 7.45
N ALA A 194 -11.17 6.60 7.28
CA ALA A 194 -12.57 6.63 7.73
C ALA A 194 -12.70 6.70 9.25
N LEU A 195 -11.93 5.91 9.99
CA LEU A 195 -11.92 5.90 11.46
C LEU A 195 -11.50 7.26 12.04
N SER A 196 -10.69 8.02 11.32
CA SER A 196 -10.32 9.39 11.71
C SER A 196 -11.52 10.35 11.73
N ALA A 197 -12.60 10.00 11.05
CA ALA A 197 -13.85 10.78 10.95
C ALA A 197 -14.95 10.33 11.94
N GLY A 198 -14.67 9.38 12.82
CA GLY A 198 -15.61 8.90 13.82
C GLY A 198 -16.83 8.17 13.23
N GLU A 199 -18.03 8.47 13.73
CA GLU A 199 -19.26 7.78 13.33
C GLU A 199 -19.58 7.91 11.84
N ARG A 200 -19.33 9.07 11.24
CA ARG A 200 -19.58 9.29 9.80
C ARG A 200 -18.69 8.37 8.96
N GLY A 201 -17.43 8.25 9.33
CA GLY A 201 -16.50 7.33 8.67
C GLY A 201 -16.88 5.88 8.87
N ARG A 202 -17.24 5.48 10.09
CA ARG A 202 -17.72 4.11 10.38
C ARG A 202 -18.93 3.72 9.56
N ALA A 203 -19.89 4.61 9.42
CA ALA A 203 -21.10 4.38 8.61
C ALA A 203 -20.77 4.11 7.13
N ALA A 204 -19.68 4.66 6.63
CA ALA A 204 -19.23 4.49 5.24
C ALA A 204 -18.35 3.25 5.01
N LEU A 205 -17.91 2.54 6.06
CA LEU A 205 -17.00 1.40 5.94
C LEU A 205 -17.49 0.31 4.98
N PRO A 206 -18.76 -0.11 4.94
CA PRO A 206 -19.19 -1.13 3.98
C PRO A 206 -18.91 -0.77 2.52
N ALA A 207 -19.23 0.46 2.10
CA ALA A 207 -18.96 0.94 0.75
C ALA A 207 -17.45 1.14 0.51
N LEU A 208 -16.73 1.68 1.49
CA LEU A 208 -15.29 1.89 1.40
C LEU A 208 -14.51 0.56 1.35
N ASP A 209 -14.95 -0.47 2.06
CA ASP A 209 -14.34 -1.80 2.00
C ASP A 209 -14.48 -2.40 0.59
N ARG A 210 -15.66 -2.31 -0.03
CA ARG A 210 -15.86 -2.75 -1.42
C ARG A 210 -14.96 -1.99 -2.39
N TYR A 211 -14.87 -0.68 -2.24
CA TYR A 211 -13.96 0.14 -3.02
C TYR A 211 -12.51 -0.34 -2.87
N ALA A 212 -12.03 -0.50 -1.65
CA ALA A 212 -10.65 -0.88 -1.36
C ALA A 212 -10.31 -2.28 -1.90
N GLU A 213 -11.20 -3.25 -1.73
CA GLU A 213 -11.00 -4.60 -2.26
C GLU A 213 -10.91 -4.60 -3.78
N ASN A 214 -11.78 -3.87 -4.46
CA ASN A 214 -11.80 -3.80 -5.91
C ASN A 214 -10.57 -3.10 -6.48
N ILE A 215 -10.14 -1.96 -5.92
CA ILE A 215 -8.94 -1.27 -6.41
C ILE A 215 -7.67 -2.08 -6.11
N GLY A 216 -7.61 -2.78 -4.99
CA GLY A 216 -6.48 -3.62 -4.63
C GLY A 216 -6.27 -4.75 -5.64
N LEU A 217 -7.33 -5.46 -6.00
CA LEU A 217 -7.27 -6.50 -7.04
C LEU A 217 -6.98 -5.91 -8.42
N ALA A 218 -7.64 -4.80 -8.78
CA ALA A 218 -7.41 -4.13 -10.07
C ALA A 218 -5.95 -3.70 -10.23
N PHE A 219 -5.33 -3.23 -9.15
CA PHE A 219 -3.92 -2.85 -9.13
C PHE A 219 -3.03 -4.05 -9.49
N GLN A 220 -3.28 -5.22 -8.91
CA GLN A 220 -2.53 -6.44 -9.19
C GLN A 220 -2.77 -6.97 -10.60
N VAL A 221 -4.02 -6.97 -11.05
CA VAL A 221 -4.35 -7.37 -12.43
C VAL A 221 -3.61 -6.48 -13.43
N GLN A 222 -3.61 -5.17 -13.19
CA GLN A 222 -2.93 -4.21 -14.06
C GLN A 222 -1.40 -4.37 -14.02
N ASP A 223 -0.81 -4.66 -12.86
CA ASP A 223 0.62 -4.96 -12.75
C ASP A 223 0.99 -6.18 -13.62
N ASP A 224 0.20 -7.24 -13.57
CA ASP A 224 0.41 -8.45 -14.37
C ASP A 224 0.26 -8.15 -15.87
N ILE A 225 -0.71 -7.30 -16.25
CA ILE A 225 -0.89 -6.86 -17.63
C ILE A 225 0.32 -6.06 -18.12
N LEU A 226 0.79 -5.11 -17.30
CA LEU A 226 1.94 -4.27 -17.63
C LEU A 226 3.24 -5.09 -17.77
N ASP A 227 3.38 -6.15 -16.99
CA ASP A 227 4.53 -7.06 -17.13
C ASP A 227 4.58 -7.73 -18.51
N VAL A 228 3.43 -8.00 -19.12
CA VAL A 228 3.31 -8.61 -20.45
C VAL A 228 3.47 -7.57 -21.58
N VAL A 229 2.81 -6.41 -21.48
CA VAL A 229 2.66 -5.46 -22.58
C VAL A 229 3.56 -4.22 -22.47
N GLY A 230 4.10 -3.92 -21.29
CA GLY A 230 4.96 -2.78 -21.06
C GLY A 230 6.34 -2.98 -21.67
N ASP A 231 7.03 -1.88 -21.97
CA ASP A 231 8.43 -1.95 -22.37
C ASP A 231 9.38 -1.92 -21.16
N THR A 232 10.57 -2.51 -21.32
CA THR A 232 11.54 -2.65 -20.21
C THR A 232 11.99 -1.29 -19.63
N ALA A 233 12.12 -0.27 -20.47
CA ALA A 233 12.58 1.04 -20.02
C ALA A 233 11.53 1.73 -19.14
N THR A 234 10.26 1.64 -19.52
CA THR A 234 9.13 2.22 -18.76
C THR A 234 8.87 1.46 -17.46
N LEU A 235 8.93 0.11 -17.49
CA LEU A 235 8.66 -0.73 -16.33
C LEU A 235 9.75 -0.64 -15.24
N GLY A 236 10.99 -0.32 -15.62
CA GLY A 236 12.14 -0.39 -14.70
C GLY A 236 12.55 -1.82 -14.32
N LYS A 237 11.96 -2.84 -14.95
CA LYS A 237 12.28 -4.27 -14.87
C LYS A 237 12.14 -4.89 -16.25
N ARG A 238 12.64 -6.12 -16.44
CA ARG A 238 12.48 -6.84 -17.72
C ARG A 238 11.00 -7.14 -17.97
N GLN A 239 10.55 -6.88 -19.19
CA GLN A 239 9.25 -7.34 -19.68
C GLN A 239 9.15 -8.87 -19.57
N GLY A 240 8.01 -9.36 -19.08
CA GLY A 240 7.79 -10.79 -18.90
C GLY A 240 8.56 -11.41 -17.71
N ALA A 241 9.05 -10.60 -16.78
CA ALA A 241 9.82 -11.08 -15.62
C ALA A 241 9.04 -12.11 -14.80
N ASP A 242 7.74 -11.90 -14.57
CA ASP A 242 6.89 -12.82 -13.79
C ASP A 242 6.72 -14.16 -14.53
N GLN A 243 6.58 -14.12 -15.84
CA GLN A 243 6.49 -15.32 -16.68
C GLN A 243 7.80 -16.11 -16.66
N GLN A 244 8.95 -15.43 -16.72
CA GLN A 244 10.28 -16.07 -16.65
C GLN A 244 10.52 -16.71 -15.27
N LEU A 245 9.97 -16.15 -14.21
CA LEU A 245 10.04 -16.69 -12.86
C LEU A 245 9.02 -17.82 -12.60
N GLY A 246 8.19 -18.17 -13.58
CA GLY A 246 7.17 -19.20 -13.45
C GLY A 246 6.03 -18.83 -12.50
N LYS A 247 5.81 -17.53 -12.26
CA LYS A 247 4.71 -17.04 -11.42
C LYS A 247 3.38 -17.19 -12.14
N SER A 248 2.34 -17.59 -11.40
CA SER A 248 0.96 -17.52 -11.88
C SER A 248 0.52 -16.06 -11.94
N THR A 249 -0.06 -15.66 -13.07
CA THR A 249 -0.54 -14.29 -13.31
C THR A 249 -1.93 -14.31 -13.90
N TYR A 250 -2.63 -13.18 -13.82
CA TYR A 250 -3.95 -13.07 -14.46
C TYR A 250 -3.91 -13.28 -15.97
N PRO A 251 -2.98 -12.68 -16.75
CA PRO A 251 -2.89 -12.98 -18.19
C PRO A 251 -2.59 -14.44 -18.49
N ALA A 252 -1.76 -15.11 -17.67
CA ALA A 252 -1.44 -16.52 -17.85
C ALA A 252 -2.66 -17.43 -17.62
N LEU A 253 -3.49 -17.09 -16.62
CA LEU A 253 -4.68 -17.89 -16.26
C LEU A 253 -5.91 -17.57 -17.13
N LEU A 254 -6.10 -16.30 -17.52
CA LEU A 254 -7.32 -15.83 -18.20
C LEU A 254 -7.09 -15.46 -19.67
N GLY A 255 -5.85 -15.26 -20.08
CA GLY A 255 -5.53 -14.57 -21.32
C GLY A 255 -5.57 -13.04 -21.15
N LEU A 256 -4.84 -12.33 -22.01
CA LEU A 256 -4.65 -10.88 -21.88
C LEU A 256 -5.98 -10.10 -21.96
N GLU A 257 -6.86 -10.44 -22.90
CA GLU A 257 -8.13 -9.74 -23.10
C GLU A 257 -9.07 -9.92 -21.90
N GLN A 258 -9.15 -11.12 -21.34
CA GLN A 258 -9.98 -11.36 -20.16
C GLN A 258 -9.37 -10.72 -18.90
N ALA A 259 -8.04 -10.65 -18.80
CA ALA A 259 -7.37 -9.93 -17.73
C ALA A 259 -7.69 -8.42 -17.79
N ARG A 260 -7.63 -7.82 -18.99
CA ARG A 260 -8.02 -6.41 -19.20
C ARG A 260 -9.48 -6.17 -18.84
N LYS A 261 -10.38 -7.04 -19.27
CA LYS A 261 -11.79 -6.95 -18.92
C LYS A 261 -12.00 -7.02 -17.41
N LYS A 262 -11.30 -7.94 -16.73
CA LYS A 262 -11.35 -8.07 -15.27
C LYS A 262 -10.91 -6.79 -14.57
N ALA A 263 -9.82 -6.16 -15.00
CA ALA A 263 -9.34 -4.89 -14.45
C ALA A 263 -10.40 -3.79 -14.61
N HIS A 264 -11.00 -3.66 -15.78
CA HIS A 264 -12.07 -2.69 -16.04
C HIS A 264 -13.32 -2.96 -15.19
N ASP A 265 -13.75 -4.22 -15.07
CA ASP A 265 -14.90 -4.60 -14.26
C ASP A 265 -14.69 -4.30 -12.78
N LEU A 266 -13.49 -4.55 -12.25
CA LEU A 266 -13.12 -4.22 -10.88
C LEU A 266 -13.16 -2.71 -10.63
N ILE A 267 -12.67 -1.90 -11.54
CA ILE A 267 -12.73 -0.44 -11.42
C ILE A 267 -14.18 0.05 -11.52
N ALA A 268 -15.00 -0.53 -12.40
CA ALA A 268 -16.42 -0.20 -12.48
C ALA A 268 -17.13 -0.51 -11.16
N ASP A 269 -16.84 -1.65 -10.52
CA ASP A 269 -17.39 -2.01 -9.21
C ASP A 269 -16.92 -1.06 -8.11
N ALA A 270 -15.65 -0.65 -8.12
CA ALA A 270 -15.12 0.35 -7.19
C ALA A 270 -15.86 1.69 -7.33
N ARG A 271 -16.10 2.14 -8.55
CA ARG A 271 -16.85 3.38 -8.83
C ARG A 271 -18.29 3.30 -8.37
N ARG A 272 -18.96 2.16 -8.52
CA ARG A 272 -20.32 1.97 -7.99
C ARG A 272 -20.37 2.11 -6.47
N SER A 273 -19.37 1.62 -5.76
CA SER A 273 -19.27 1.81 -4.31
C SER A 273 -19.10 3.28 -3.94
N LEU A 274 -18.34 4.05 -4.74
CA LEU A 274 -18.20 5.50 -4.55
C LEU A 274 -19.49 6.26 -4.84
N ASP A 275 -20.31 5.81 -5.80
CA ASP A 275 -21.61 6.43 -6.10
C ASP A 275 -22.55 6.39 -4.89
N GLU A 276 -22.50 5.33 -4.09
CA GLU A 276 -23.25 5.23 -2.83
C GLU A 276 -22.86 6.34 -1.84
N LEU A 277 -21.57 6.69 -1.78
CA LEU A 277 -21.03 7.75 -0.92
C LEU A 277 -21.34 9.14 -1.49
N ALA A 278 -21.22 9.31 -2.79
CA ALA A 278 -21.55 10.55 -3.48
C ALA A 278 -23.05 10.91 -3.30
N ALA A 279 -23.92 9.91 -3.27
CA ALA A 279 -25.35 10.10 -2.99
C ALA A 279 -25.61 10.65 -1.56
N GLN A 280 -24.65 10.52 -0.66
CA GLN A 280 -24.68 11.09 0.69
C GLN A 280 -23.99 12.47 0.76
N SER A 281 -23.76 13.11 -0.37
CA SER A 281 -23.09 14.41 -0.50
C SER A 281 -21.61 14.41 -0.07
N LEU A 282 -20.95 13.27 -0.15
CA LEU A 282 -19.51 13.17 0.06
C LEU A 282 -18.74 13.38 -1.25
N ASP A 283 -17.64 14.11 -1.20
CA ASP A 283 -16.77 14.32 -2.36
C ASP A 283 -15.85 13.12 -2.58
N THR A 284 -16.22 12.26 -3.51
CA THR A 284 -15.49 11.03 -3.85
C THR A 284 -14.47 11.22 -4.98
N SER A 285 -14.26 12.44 -5.45
CA SER A 285 -13.48 12.72 -6.66
C SER A 285 -12.04 12.23 -6.59
N ALA A 286 -11.37 12.36 -5.44
CA ALA A 286 -9.99 11.89 -5.28
C ALA A 286 -9.89 10.36 -5.34
N LEU A 287 -10.80 9.64 -4.69
CA LEU A 287 -10.86 8.17 -4.74
C LEU A 287 -11.23 7.66 -6.13
N GLU A 288 -12.13 8.34 -6.83
CA GLU A 288 -12.47 8.02 -8.22
C GLU A 288 -11.29 8.24 -9.16
N ALA A 289 -10.56 9.34 -9.00
CA ALA A 289 -9.37 9.63 -9.79
C ALA A 289 -8.29 8.57 -9.61
N LEU A 290 -8.08 8.07 -8.38
CA LEU A 290 -7.15 6.97 -8.13
C LEU A 290 -7.60 5.68 -8.82
N ALA A 291 -8.88 5.33 -8.74
CA ALA A 291 -9.42 4.14 -9.41
C ALA A 291 -9.17 4.18 -10.93
N ASN A 292 -9.44 5.31 -11.56
CA ASN A 292 -9.18 5.50 -12.99
C ASN A 292 -7.67 5.43 -13.32
N TYR A 293 -6.84 6.03 -12.47
CA TYR A 293 -5.39 6.00 -12.63
C TYR A 293 -4.83 4.58 -12.67
N ILE A 294 -5.35 3.67 -11.85
CA ILE A 294 -4.85 2.28 -11.76
C ILE A 294 -4.86 1.58 -13.12
N ILE A 295 -5.92 1.74 -13.90
CA ILE A 295 -6.04 1.10 -15.23
C ILE A 295 -5.49 1.93 -16.38
N GLN A 296 -5.14 3.20 -16.15
CA GLN A 296 -4.61 4.10 -17.17
C GLN A 296 -3.08 4.25 -17.10
N ARG A 297 -2.46 3.84 -15.99
CA ARG A 297 -1.01 3.94 -15.82
C ARG A 297 -0.26 3.00 -16.75
N ASP A 298 0.99 3.35 -17.06
CA ASP A 298 1.92 2.61 -17.91
C ASP A 298 3.11 2.01 -17.13
N LYS A 299 3.14 2.24 -15.79
CA LYS A 299 4.16 1.71 -14.87
C LYS A 299 3.68 1.67 -13.42
#